data_a84ab43e5094d44ff1e8ba12a1464893
#
_entry.id   a84ab43e5094d44ff1e8ba12a1464893
#
_cell.length_a   1.000
_cell.length_b   1.000
_cell.length_c   1.000
_cell.angle_alpha   90.00
_cell.angle_beta   90.00
_cell.angle_gamma   90.00
#
_symmetry.space_group_name_H-M   'P 1'
#
loop_
_entity.id
_entity.type
_entity.pdbx_description
1 polymer ?
#
loop_
_entity_poly.entity_id
_entity_poly.type
_entity_poly.pdbx_seq_one_letter_code
_entity_poly.pdbx_strand_id
1 'polypeptide(L)'
;TKANSSSWILEEWKAPRTERAWGFYRVLHTPNPRVKVKELTVNPGCTLSMQRHRYRSEHWFVAEGVARVLTVNMASTDVEDLGQYIAHQALHIRDNQWHQLCNDSQSQALRVIEIQYGEATEEDDIERRA
;
A
#
# COMPACT_ATOMS: atom_id res chain seq x y z
N THR A 1 9.07 -10.34 -26.37
CA THR A 1 10.48 -10.20 -26.02
C THR A 1 10.66 -10.25 -24.53
N LYS A 2 11.49 -11.10 -24.10
CA LYS A 2 11.78 -11.12 -22.69
C LYS A 2 12.62 -9.90 -22.32
N ALA A 3 12.27 -9.28 -21.21
CA ALA A 3 13.13 -8.30 -20.61
C ALA A 3 14.39 -9.02 -20.13
N ASN A 4 15.54 -8.49 -20.45
CA ASN A 4 16.77 -9.06 -19.97
C ASN A 4 17.06 -8.59 -18.55
N SER A 5 18.01 -9.23 -17.90
CA SER A 5 18.38 -8.92 -16.52
C SER A 5 18.84 -7.48 -16.34
N SER A 6 19.50 -6.90 -17.34
CA SER A 6 20.00 -5.52 -17.26
C SER A 6 18.87 -4.51 -17.16
N SER A 7 17.84 -4.67 -17.99
CA SER A 7 16.66 -3.82 -17.97
C SER A 7 15.98 -3.85 -16.62
N TRP A 8 15.85 -5.03 -16.06
CA TRP A 8 15.23 -5.26 -14.79
C TRP A 8 16.00 -4.59 -13.65
N ILE A 9 17.31 -4.69 -13.68
CA ILE A 9 18.19 -4.05 -12.70
C ILE A 9 18.10 -2.53 -12.77
N LEU A 10 18.00 -1.97 -13.97
CA LEU A 10 17.86 -0.52 -14.15
C LEU A 10 16.57 0.01 -13.55
N GLU A 11 15.47 -0.73 -13.69
CA GLU A 11 14.19 -0.35 -13.06
C GLU A 11 14.31 -0.36 -11.54
N GLU A 12 14.99 -1.35 -10.99
CA GLU A 12 15.25 -1.44 -9.56
C GLU A 12 16.00 -0.21 -9.05
N TRP A 13 16.98 0.27 -9.78
CA TRP A 13 17.75 1.45 -9.40
C TRP A 13 16.96 2.74 -9.50
N LYS A 14 16.09 2.86 -10.50
CA LYS A 14 15.25 4.05 -10.69
C LYS A 14 14.20 4.19 -9.60
N ALA A 15 13.82 3.10 -8.99
CA ALA A 15 12.83 3.07 -7.93
C ALA A 15 13.44 2.43 -6.68
N PRO A 16 14.30 3.14 -5.97
CA PRO A 16 14.96 2.58 -4.79
C PRO A 16 13.95 2.24 -3.70
N ARG A 17 14.31 1.27 -2.88
CA ARG A 17 13.48 0.82 -1.76
C ARG A 17 13.53 1.82 -0.62
N THR A 18 12.39 2.01 0.03
CA THR A 18 12.32 2.64 1.34
C THR A 18 11.97 1.54 2.33
N GLU A 19 12.91 1.20 3.19
CA GLU A 19 12.76 0.09 4.15
C GLU A 19 11.87 0.49 5.32
N ARG A 20 11.03 -0.47 5.77
CA ARG A 20 10.16 -0.33 6.92
C ARG A 20 10.16 -1.64 7.72
N ALA A 21 9.67 -1.60 8.95
CA ALA A 21 9.61 -2.80 9.79
C ALA A 21 8.80 -3.93 9.15
N TRP A 22 7.78 -3.59 8.37
CA TRP A 22 6.88 -4.56 7.75
C TRP A 22 7.34 -5.02 6.36
N GLY A 23 8.38 -4.44 5.81
CA GLY A 23 8.86 -4.73 4.46
C GLY A 23 9.46 -3.48 3.82
N PHE A 24 9.00 -3.14 2.64
CA PHE A 24 9.50 -1.94 1.95
C PHE A 24 8.50 -1.45 0.91
N TYR A 25 8.73 -0.23 0.42
CA TYR A 25 7.99 0.29 -0.72
C TYR A 25 8.92 0.97 -1.70
N ARG A 26 8.44 1.11 -2.93
CA ARG A 26 9.08 1.90 -3.99
C ARG A 26 8.07 2.88 -4.54
N VAL A 27 8.52 4.11 -4.79
CA VAL A 27 7.73 5.07 -5.54
C VAL A 27 8.04 4.84 -7.00
N LEU A 28 7.07 4.36 -7.76
CA LEU A 28 7.25 3.99 -9.16
C LEU A 28 7.09 5.17 -10.11
N HIS A 29 6.17 6.09 -9.78
CA HIS A 29 5.84 7.17 -10.69
C HIS A 29 5.17 8.31 -9.93
N THR A 30 5.60 9.53 -10.17
CA THR A 30 5.02 10.74 -9.58
C THR A 30 4.92 11.80 -10.68
N PRO A 31 3.83 11.75 -11.51
CA PRO A 31 3.71 12.69 -12.62
C PRO A 31 3.53 14.13 -12.15
N ASN A 32 2.95 14.32 -10.96
CA ASN A 32 2.74 15.63 -10.34
C ASN A 32 2.46 15.42 -8.85
N PRO A 33 2.40 16.48 -8.03
CA PRO A 33 2.18 16.33 -6.58
C PRO A 33 0.84 15.71 -6.18
N ARG A 34 -0.10 15.60 -7.09
CA ARG A 34 -1.45 15.09 -6.82
C ARG A 34 -1.62 13.61 -7.13
N VAL A 35 -0.62 12.98 -7.76
CA VAL A 35 -0.67 11.56 -8.10
C VAL A 35 0.66 10.91 -7.82
N LYS A 36 0.62 9.80 -7.10
CA LYS A 36 1.80 9.00 -6.80
C LYS A 36 1.45 7.52 -6.92
N VAL A 37 2.29 6.77 -7.59
CA VAL A 37 2.15 5.32 -7.71
C VAL A 37 3.25 4.67 -6.92
N LYS A 38 2.87 3.78 -6.00
CA LYS A 38 3.79 3.02 -5.16
C LYS A 38 3.60 1.54 -5.34
N GLU A 39 4.66 0.78 -5.12
CA GLU A 39 4.57 -0.65 -4.92
C GLU A 39 4.97 -0.95 -3.47
N LEU A 40 4.07 -1.60 -2.74
CA LEU A 40 4.31 -2.03 -1.36
C LEU A 40 4.63 -3.51 -1.36
N THR A 41 5.67 -3.91 -0.65
CA THR A 41 5.98 -5.32 -0.40
C THR A 41 5.91 -5.54 1.10
N VAL A 42 4.95 -6.36 1.52
CA VAL A 42 4.72 -6.67 2.93
C VAL A 42 5.23 -8.07 3.21
N ASN A 43 6.17 -8.18 4.12
CA ASN A 43 6.77 -9.48 4.48
C ASN A 43 5.73 -10.40 5.11
N PRO A 44 5.93 -11.74 5.01
CA PRO A 44 5.03 -12.69 5.66
C PRO A 44 4.82 -12.37 7.14
N GLY A 45 3.58 -12.42 7.57
CA GLY A 45 3.21 -12.18 8.96
C GLY A 45 3.29 -10.74 9.43
N CYS A 46 3.54 -9.79 8.53
CA CYS A 46 3.70 -8.39 8.90
C CYS A 46 2.45 -7.57 8.58
N THR A 47 2.31 -6.46 9.28
CA THR A 47 1.15 -5.58 9.23
C THR A 47 1.61 -4.13 9.30
N LEU A 48 1.02 -3.28 8.48
CA LEU A 48 1.23 -1.84 8.56
C LEU A 48 0.42 -1.26 9.73
N SER A 49 0.70 -0.01 10.09
CA SER A 49 -0.11 0.66 11.12
C SER A 49 -1.53 0.92 10.62
N MET A 50 -2.46 1.02 11.55
CA MET A 50 -3.79 1.58 11.26
C MET A 50 -3.61 3.08 11.06
N GLN A 51 -3.94 3.59 9.87
CA GLN A 51 -3.60 4.96 9.47
C GLN A 51 -4.68 5.57 8.58
N ARG A 52 -4.65 6.89 8.46
CA ARG A 52 -5.48 7.61 7.51
C ARG A 52 -4.74 8.82 6.96
N HIS A 53 -5.21 9.32 5.83
CA HIS A 53 -4.64 10.47 5.14
C HIS A 53 -5.72 11.51 4.89
N ARG A 54 -5.39 12.77 5.08
CA ARG A 54 -6.36 13.87 4.95
C ARG A 54 -6.58 14.30 3.51
N TYR A 55 -5.51 14.33 2.73
CA TYR A 55 -5.51 15.02 1.44
C TYR A 55 -5.48 14.09 0.24
N ARG A 56 -5.54 12.78 0.45
CA ARG A 56 -5.51 11.80 -0.65
C ARG A 56 -6.41 10.61 -0.39
N SER A 57 -6.89 10.05 -1.50
CA SER A 57 -7.50 8.72 -1.55
C SER A 57 -6.47 7.76 -2.14
N GLU A 58 -6.73 6.46 -2.02
CA GLU A 58 -5.83 5.44 -2.53
C GLU A 58 -6.62 4.36 -3.25
N HIS A 59 -6.08 3.90 -4.36
CA HIS A 59 -6.60 2.75 -5.07
C HIS A 59 -5.54 1.66 -4.97
N TRP A 60 -5.92 0.51 -4.43
CA TRP A 60 -5.01 -0.61 -4.21
C TRP A 60 -5.34 -1.76 -5.14
N PHE A 61 -4.31 -2.26 -5.79
CA PHE A 61 -4.41 -3.44 -6.64
C PHE A 61 -3.47 -4.50 -6.08
N VAL A 62 -4.00 -5.68 -5.75
CA VAL A 62 -3.19 -6.79 -5.23
C VAL A 62 -2.47 -7.45 -6.40
N ALA A 63 -1.15 -7.29 -6.46
CA ALA A 63 -0.34 -7.87 -7.51
C ALA A 63 0.03 -9.32 -7.20
N GLU A 64 0.27 -9.63 -5.91
CA GLU A 64 0.74 -10.94 -5.50
C GLU A 64 0.39 -11.15 -4.02
N GLY A 65 -0.04 -12.35 -3.67
CA GLY A 65 -0.37 -12.70 -2.29
C GLY A 65 -1.81 -12.41 -1.94
N VAL A 66 -2.11 -12.33 -0.65
CA VAL A 66 -3.45 -12.07 -0.13
C VAL A 66 -3.37 -10.92 0.87
N ALA A 67 -4.16 -9.89 0.62
CA ALA A 67 -4.26 -8.73 1.50
C ALA A 67 -5.47 -8.85 2.42
N ARG A 68 -5.26 -8.76 3.72
CA ARG A 68 -6.35 -8.52 4.67
C ARG A 68 -6.37 -7.03 4.95
N VAL A 69 -7.54 -6.43 4.93
CA VAL A 69 -7.68 -4.99 5.15
C VAL A 69 -8.64 -4.74 6.29
N LEU A 70 -8.18 -3.93 7.25
CA LEU A 70 -8.99 -3.52 8.39
C LEU A 70 -9.29 -2.03 8.29
N THR A 71 -10.40 -1.61 8.89
CA THR A 71 -10.80 -0.22 9.00
C THR A 71 -11.28 0.06 10.42
N VAL A 72 -11.70 1.29 10.67
CA VAL A 72 -12.29 1.68 11.96
C VAL A 72 -13.68 2.20 11.69
N ASN A 73 -14.66 1.67 12.42
CA ASN A 73 -16.02 2.20 12.40
C ASN A 73 -16.02 3.55 13.12
N MET A 74 -16.38 4.61 12.41
CA MET A 74 -16.31 5.97 12.97
C MET A 74 -17.33 6.22 14.06
N ALA A 75 -18.42 5.46 14.11
CA ALA A 75 -19.45 5.63 15.14
C ALA A 75 -19.08 4.93 16.45
N SER A 76 -18.56 3.70 16.37
CA SER A 76 -18.21 2.90 17.54
C SER A 76 -16.74 2.96 17.92
N THR A 77 -15.88 3.40 17.00
CA THR A 77 -14.42 3.36 17.10
C THR A 77 -13.84 1.94 17.13
N ASP A 78 -14.65 0.93 16.84
CA ASP A 78 -14.18 -0.46 16.75
C ASP A 78 -13.45 -0.71 15.44
N VAL A 79 -12.47 -1.61 15.49
CA VAL A 79 -11.81 -2.10 14.29
C VAL A 79 -12.73 -3.09 13.59
N GLU A 80 -12.88 -2.92 12.28
CA GLU A 80 -13.69 -3.79 11.44
C GLU A 80 -12.85 -4.40 10.35
N ASP A 81 -13.16 -5.65 10.01
CA ASP A 81 -12.48 -6.40 8.98
C ASP A 81 -13.19 -6.19 7.63
N LEU A 82 -12.51 -5.56 6.67
CA LEU A 82 -13.05 -5.39 5.33
C LEU A 82 -12.87 -6.64 4.47
N GLY A 83 -12.17 -7.65 4.99
CA GLY A 83 -12.00 -8.94 4.33
C GLY A 83 -10.66 -9.11 3.67
N GLN A 84 -10.59 -10.16 2.86
CA GLN A 84 -9.39 -10.53 2.14
C GLN A 84 -9.54 -10.25 0.66
N TYR A 85 -8.45 -9.80 0.05
CA TYR A 85 -8.37 -9.51 -1.38
C TYR A 85 -7.23 -10.34 -1.94
N ILE A 86 -7.55 -11.19 -2.91
CA ILE A 86 -6.55 -12.04 -3.57
C ILE A 86 -5.94 -11.32 -4.77
N ALA A 87 -4.94 -11.94 -5.37
CA ALA A 87 -4.23 -11.36 -6.51
C ALA A 87 -5.20 -10.91 -7.61
N HIS A 88 -4.97 -9.71 -8.12
CA HIS A 88 -5.71 -9.03 -9.18
C HIS A 88 -7.04 -8.44 -8.73
N GLN A 89 -7.38 -8.52 -7.48
CA GLN A 89 -8.49 -7.76 -6.92
C GLN A 89 -8.02 -6.38 -6.49
N ALA A 90 -8.94 -5.44 -6.44
CA ALA A 90 -8.65 -4.05 -6.08
C ALA A 90 -9.68 -3.54 -5.08
N LEU A 91 -9.27 -2.52 -4.33
CA LEU A 91 -10.18 -1.82 -3.44
C LEU A 91 -9.80 -0.35 -3.40
N HIS A 92 -10.76 0.47 -2.99
CA HIS A 92 -10.59 1.91 -2.90
C HIS A 92 -10.62 2.34 -1.44
N ILE A 93 -9.63 3.12 -1.02
CA ILE A 93 -9.54 3.73 0.29
C ILE A 93 -9.77 5.23 0.11
N ARG A 94 -10.79 5.75 0.79
CA ARG A 94 -11.12 7.17 0.68
C ARG A 94 -10.23 8.01 1.59
N ASP A 95 -10.12 9.29 1.29
CA ASP A 95 -9.48 10.24 2.18
C ASP A 95 -10.18 10.18 3.56
N ASN A 96 -9.42 10.35 4.61
CA ASN A 96 -9.86 10.26 6.01
C ASN A 96 -10.38 8.88 6.46
N GLN A 97 -10.37 7.88 5.58
CA GLN A 97 -10.77 6.53 5.96
C GLN A 97 -9.60 5.82 6.64
N TRP A 98 -9.84 5.31 7.84
CA TRP A 98 -8.87 4.48 8.54
C TRP A 98 -8.67 3.17 7.78
N HIS A 99 -7.42 2.77 7.62
CA HIS A 99 -7.09 1.54 6.92
C HIS A 99 -5.81 0.92 7.45
N GLN A 100 -5.77 -0.41 7.44
CA GLN A 100 -4.61 -1.17 7.86
C GLN A 100 -4.44 -2.35 6.92
N LEU A 101 -3.27 -2.48 6.33
CA LEU A 101 -2.93 -3.56 5.42
C LEU A 101 -2.17 -4.65 6.18
N CYS A 102 -2.64 -5.88 6.08
CA CYS A 102 -2.08 -7.02 6.78
C CYS A 102 -1.72 -8.15 5.81
N ASN A 103 -0.59 -8.78 6.03
CA ASN A 103 -0.21 -10.01 5.36
C ASN A 103 -0.21 -11.15 6.37
N ASP A 104 -1.28 -11.94 6.35
CA ASP A 104 -1.46 -13.06 7.28
C ASP A 104 -0.70 -14.32 6.87
N SER A 105 -0.18 -14.38 5.64
CA SER A 105 0.60 -15.52 5.19
C SER A 105 1.88 -15.64 5.98
N GLN A 106 2.26 -16.86 6.33
CA GLN A 106 3.51 -17.13 7.04
C GLN A 106 4.68 -17.37 6.09
N SER A 107 4.41 -17.48 4.78
CA SER A 107 5.43 -17.88 3.81
C SER A 107 5.52 -17.01 2.57
N GLN A 108 4.45 -16.29 2.21
CA GLN A 108 4.39 -15.53 0.97
C GLN A 108 4.35 -14.04 1.23
N ALA A 109 5.17 -13.30 0.50
CA ALA A 109 5.11 -11.84 0.53
C ALA A 109 3.83 -11.35 -0.16
N LEU A 110 3.33 -10.21 0.28
CA LEU A 110 2.21 -9.52 -0.31
C LEU A 110 2.73 -8.33 -1.09
N ARG A 111 2.30 -8.18 -2.35
CA ARG A 111 2.64 -7.02 -3.17
C ARG A 111 1.38 -6.29 -3.59
N VAL A 112 1.35 -5.01 -3.32
CA VAL A 112 0.21 -4.14 -3.62
C VAL A 112 0.70 -2.94 -4.43
N ILE A 113 0.02 -2.67 -5.54
CA ILE A 113 0.23 -1.44 -6.29
C ILE A 113 -0.76 -0.42 -5.75
N GLU A 114 -0.25 0.70 -5.29
CA GLU A 114 -1.04 1.74 -4.64
C GLU A 114 -0.99 3.00 -5.49
N ILE A 115 -2.15 3.49 -5.91
CA ILE A 115 -2.27 4.77 -6.59
C ILE A 115 -2.83 5.76 -5.58
N GLN A 116 -2.02 6.73 -5.19
CA GLN A 116 -2.42 7.82 -4.32
C GLN A 116 -2.84 9.01 -5.19
N TYR A 117 -3.96 9.63 -4.87
CA TYR A 117 -4.42 10.79 -5.62
C TYR A 117 -5.29 11.69 -4.76
N GLY A 118 -5.24 12.99 -5.04
CA GLY A 118 -5.99 13.99 -4.31
C GLY A 118 -5.34 15.35 -4.36
N GLU A 119 -5.49 16.12 -3.31
CA GLU A 119 -4.90 17.46 -3.24
C GLU A 119 -3.38 17.39 -3.09
N ALA A 120 -2.88 16.38 -2.39
CA ALA A 120 -1.45 16.20 -2.16
C ALA A 120 -1.16 14.72 -1.87
N THR A 121 0.08 14.29 -2.15
CA THR A 121 0.52 12.91 -1.89
C THR A 121 1.78 12.90 -1.02
N GLU A 122 1.85 13.79 -0.04
CA GLU A 122 3.00 13.90 0.87
C GLU A 122 3.05 12.73 1.85
N GLU A 123 4.26 12.25 2.15
CA GLU A 123 4.45 11.13 3.08
C GLU A 123 4.10 11.50 4.52
N ASP A 124 4.19 12.77 4.88
CA ASP A 124 3.85 13.25 6.22
C ASP A 124 2.36 13.52 6.42
N ASP A 125 1.54 13.38 5.38
CA ASP A 125 0.09 13.40 5.50
C ASP A 125 -0.38 12.03 6.01
N ILE A 126 -0.17 11.79 7.29
CA ILE A 126 -0.52 10.51 7.89
C ILE A 126 -0.87 10.73 9.37
N GLU A 127 -1.95 10.08 9.77
CA GLU A 127 -2.33 9.97 11.17
C GLU A 127 -2.37 8.48 11.50
N ARG A 128 -1.73 8.09 12.60
CA ARG A 128 -1.70 6.69 13.04
C ARG A 128 -2.51 6.52 14.29
N ARG A 129 -3.21 5.41 14.36
CA ARG A 129 -3.95 5.02 15.55
C ARG A 129 -3.06 4.12 16.41
N ALA A 130 -2.98 4.46 17.68
CA ALA A 130 -2.23 3.66 18.66
C ALA A 130 -2.90 2.30 18.92
#